data_7565d1c58ee3d0e41fd19a2ceac31757
#
_entry.id   7565d1c58ee3d0e41fd19a2ceac31757
#
_cell.length_a   1.000
_cell.length_b   1.000
_cell.length_c   1.000
_cell.angle_alpha   90.00
_cell.angle_beta   90.00
_cell.angle_gamma   90.00
#
_symmetry.space_group_name_H-M   'P 1'
#
loop_
_entity.id
_entity.type
_entity.pdbx_description
1 polymer ?
#
loop_
_entity_poly.entity_id
_entity_poly.type
_entity_poly.pdbx_seq_one_letter_code
_entity_poly.pdbx_strand_id
1 'polypeptide(L)'
;MEVSKEAASYWGVTAVDGGVYYSRFKSGGNGSEFIYFDLDKKEETELGSNMGFVLSGSGKKMLVSKRGKWAVIDLPKGKIKISDPIDVSDIKVWVDPREEWQQIYDESWRQMRDFFYDPNMHGVDWDDIYKKYNPLIPYVNSRYDLSYVIGEMIGELNVGHAYVSG
;
A
#
# COMPACT_ATOMS: atom_id res chain seq x y z
N MET A 1 20.12 8.87 19.45
CA MET A 1 20.04 10.18 18.76
C MET A 1 18.58 10.37 18.41
N GLU A 2 17.96 11.45 18.81
CA GLU A 2 16.57 11.78 18.49
C GLU A 2 16.55 12.51 17.15
N VAL A 3 15.81 11.97 16.18
CA VAL A 3 15.72 12.50 14.81
C VAL A 3 14.67 13.60 14.70
N SER A 4 13.62 13.56 15.52
CA SER A 4 12.61 14.62 15.60
C SER A 4 12.07 14.73 17.01
N LYS A 5 11.83 15.98 17.48
CA LYS A 5 11.28 16.29 18.80
C LYS A 5 9.75 16.50 18.78
N GLU A 6 9.14 16.42 17.62
CA GLU A 6 7.72 16.70 17.43
C GLU A 6 6.89 15.45 17.66
N ALA A 7 5.86 15.52 18.49
CA ALA A 7 4.90 14.43 18.66
C ALA A 7 4.04 14.31 17.41
N ALA A 8 4.23 13.23 16.65
CA ALA A 8 3.53 13.00 15.37
C ALA A 8 3.55 11.49 15.03
N SER A 9 2.80 11.12 14.01
CA SER A 9 2.93 9.78 13.38
C SER A 9 3.97 9.83 12.27
N TYR A 10 4.87 8.85 12.25
CA TYR A 10 5.98 8.77 11.30
C TYR A 10 5.87 7.51 10.45
N TRP A 11 6.02 7.64 9.13
CA TRP A 11 5.88 6.56 8.16
C TRP A 11 7.02 6.57 7.15
N GLY A 12 7.31 5.39 6.56
CA GLY A 12 8.28 5.27 5.47
C GLY A 12 9.69 5.68 5.86
N VAL A 13 10.08 5.48 7.13
CA VAL A 13 11.42 5.83 7.61
C VAL A 13 12.47 5.02 6.86
N THR A 14 13.31 5.70 6.08
CA THR A 14 14.29 5.07 5.22
C THR A 14 15.64 5.76 5.34
N ALA A 15 16.66 5.01 5.77
CA ALA A 15 18.02 5.51 5.93
C ALA A 15 18.77 5.50 4.58
N VAL A 16 19.59 6.52 4.39
CA VAL A 16 20.56 6.64 3.30
C VAL A 16 21.91 7.11 3.88
N ASP A 17 22.94 7.13 3.03
CA ASP A 17 24.20 7.69 3.46
C ASP A 17 24.06 9.19 3.83
N GLY A 18 24.42 9.52 5.05
CA GLY A 18 24.35 10.89 5.62
C GLY A 18 22.95 11.37 5.99
N GLY A 19 21.86 10.56 5.88
CA GLY A 19 20.55 11.08 6.24
C GLY A 19 19.42 10.06 6.33
N VAL A 20 18.22 10.56 6.65
CA VAL A 20 17.00 9.75 6.79
C VAL A 20 15.84 10.47 6.12
N TYR A 21 15.10 9.74 5.27
CA TYR A 21 13.83 10.20 4.71
C TYR A 21 12.66 9.63 5.50
N TYR A 22 11.62 10.44 5.70
CA TYR A 22 10.37 9.99 6.33
C TYR A 22 9.19 10.89 6.00
N SER A 23 7.99 10.36 6.16
CA SER A 23 6.76 11.12 6.16
C SER A 23 6.27 11.35 7.58
N ARG A 24 5.84 12.57 7.90
CA ARG A 24 5.33 12.97 9.21
C ARG A 24 3.89 13.46 9.08
N PHE A 25 3.00 12.95 9.94
CA PHE A 25 1.63 13.41 10.11
C PHE A 25 1.47 14.08 11.46
N LYS A 26 1.19 15.37 11.47
CA LYS A 26 0.89 16.12 12.69
C LYS A 26 -0.57 15.96 13.06
N SER A 27 -0.85 15.80 14.35
CA SER A 27 -2.24 15.78 14.85
C SER A 27 -2.93 17.11 14.52
N GLY A 28 -4.10 17.03 13.86
CA GLY A 28 -4.83 18.22 13.39
C GLY A 28 -4.29 18.88 12.11
N GLY A 29 -3.25 18.32 11.49
CA GLY A 29 -2.69 18.81 10.22
C GLY A 29 -3.44 18.24 9.00
N ASN A 30 -3.46 19.01 7.90
CA ASN A 30 -4.07 18.62 6.63
C ASN A 30 -3.07 17.88 5.72
N GLY A 31 -2.66 16.67 6.10
CA GLY A 31 -1.81 15.82 5.27
C GLY A 31 -0.43 15.51 5.85
N SER A 32 0.41 14.88 5.04
CA SER A 32 1.76 14.48 5.41
C SER A 32 2.81 15.48 4.94
N GLU A 33 3.83 15.68 5.75
CA GLU A 33 5.08 16.35 5.38
C GLU A 33 6.08 15.28 4.97
N PHE A 34 6.74 15.43 3.82
CA PHE A 34 7.87 14.60 3.41
C PHE A 34 9.16 15.30 3.79
N ILE A 35 10.01 14.64 4.58
CA ILE A 35 11.16 15.26 5.27
C ILE A 35 12.44 14.48 4.97
N TYR A 36 13.53 15.20 4.80
CA TYR A 36 14.89 14.71 4.89
C TYR A 36 15.54 15.23 6.18
N PHE A 37 16.10 14.34 6.97
CA PHE A 37 16.91 14.66 8.12
C PHE A 37 18.39 14.43 7.81
N ASP A 38 19.20 15.47 7.85
CA ASP A 38 20.65 15.42 7.68
C ASP A 38 21.32 15.00 9.01
N LEU A 39 22.04 13.89 9.02
CA LEU A 39 22.64 13.32 10.22
C LEU A 39 23.83 14.14 10.73
N ASP A 40 24.56 14.80 9.84
CA ASP A 40 25.75 15.61 10.20
C ASP A 40 25.33 16.96 10.77
N LYS A 41 24.37 17.61 10.10
CA LYS A 41 23.88 18.93 10.52
C LYS A 41 22.85 18.84 11.65
N LYS A 42 22.19 17.66 11.80
CA LYS A 42 21.07 17.44 12.73
C LYS A 42 19.88 18.36 12.46
N GLU A 43 19.58 18.57 11.17
CA GLU A 43 18.53 19.46 10.69
C GLU A 43 17.54 18.74 9.82
N GLU A 44 16.27 19.12 9.95
CA GLU A 44 15.18 18.70 9.05
C GLU A 44 15.05 19.65 7.87
N THR A 45 14.82 19.10 6.69
CA THR A 45 14.42 19.85 5.49
C THR A 45 13.11 19.28 4.97
N GLU A 46 12.08 20.10 4.88
CA GLU A 46 10.83 19.74 4.24
C GLU A 46 11.02 19.67 2.72
N LEU A 47 10.81 18.48 2.15
CA LEU A 47 10.95 18.22 0.71
C LEU A 47 9.65 18.48 -0.05
N GLY A 48 8.50 18.33 0.63
CA GLY A 48 7.17 18.53 0.09
C GLY A 48 6.08 17.99 0.99
N SER A 49 4.84 18.04 0.52
CA SER A 49 3.67 17.58 1.26
C SER A 49 2.81 16.63 0.41
N ASN A 50 2.18 15.65 1.07
CA ASN A 50 1.31 14.65 0.44
C ASN A 50 2.02 13.95 -0.76
N MET A 51 3.23 13.49 -0.51
CA MET A 51 4.07 12.79 -1.49
C MET A 51 4.33 11.35 -1.04
N GLY A 52 4.23 10.42 -1.99
CA GLY A 52 4.78 9.07 -1.83
C GLY A 52 6.23 9.03 -2.31
N PHE A 53 7.04 8.13 -1.74
CA PHE A 53 8.41 7.92 -2.18
C PHE A 53 8.85 6.46 -2.00
N VAL A 54 9.73 6.01 -2.87
CA VAL A 54 10.42 4.71 -2.79
C VAL A 54 11.85 4.88 -3.25
N LEU A 55 12.81 4.36 -2.50
CA LEU A 55 14.21 4.32 -2.92
C LEU A 55 14.48 3.21 -3.94
N SER A 56 15.34 3.49 -4.91
CA SER A 56 15.88 2.44 -5.78
C SER A 56 16.72 1.45 -4.97
N GLY A 57 16.83 0.19 -5.45
CA GLY A 57 17.68 -0.83 -4.80
C GLY A 57 19.14 -0.44 -4.66
N SER A 58 19.65 0.48 -5.51
CA SER A 58 21.00 1.02 -5.41
C SER A 58 21.14 2.14 -4.37
N GLY A 59 20.05 2.65 -3.82
CA GLY A 59 20.05 3.80 -2.91
C GLY A 59 20.46 5.14 -3.54
N LYS A 60 20.53 5.23 -4.89
CA LYS A 60 20.99 6.44 -5.60
C LYS A 60 19.89 7.28 -6.20
N LYS A 61 18.72 6.68 -6.43
CA LYS A 61 17.56 7.33 -7.02
C LYS A 61 16.34 7.14 -6.12
N MET A 62 15.38 7.99 -6.31
CA MET A 62 14.09 7.94 -5.62
C MET A 62 12.97 8.07 -6.63
N LEU A 63 11.99 7.16 -6.59
CA LEU A 63 10.70 7.36 -7.23
C LEU A 63 9.85 8.20 -6.28
N VAL A 64 9.33 9.30 -6.78
CA VAL A 64 8.41 10.17 -6.03
C VAL A 64 7.06 10.24 -6.73
N SER A 65 6.00 10.35 -5.95
CA SER A 65 4.65 10.52 -6.47
C SER A 65 3.91 11.65 -5.76
N LYS A 66 3.13 12.41 -6.53
CA LYS A 66 2.23 13.44 -6.01
C LYS A 66 1.07 13.65 -6.97
N ARG A 67 -0.16 13.53 -6.47
CA ARG A 67 -1.39 13.76 -7.26
C ARG A 67 -1.40 13.02 -8.60
N GLY A 68 -1.06 11.73 -8.58
CA GLY A 68 -1.04 10.89 -9.79
C GLY A 68 0.15 11.11 -10.74
N LYS A 69 1.04 12.04 -10.45
CA LYS A 69 2.29 12.22 -11.20
C LYS A 69 3.43 11.48 -10.53
N TRP A 70 4.26 10.82 -11.33
CA TRP A 70 5.39 10.02 -10.90
C TRP A 70 6.67 10.54 -11.54
N ALA A 71 7.77 10.55 -10.81
CA ALA A 71 9.08 10.89 -11.36
C ALA A 71 10.19 10.13 -10.63
N VAL A 72 11.24 9.78 -11.40
CA VAL A 72 12.50 9.26 -10.82
C VAL A 72 13.48 10.41 -10.73
N ILE A 73 13.94 10.70 -9.53
CA ILE A 73 14.86 11.80 -9.24
C ILE A 73 16.11 11.31 -8.50
N ASP A 74 17.14 12.11 -8.48
CA ASP A 74 18.26 11.92 -7.55
C ASP A 74 17.79 12.16 -6.10
N LEU A 75 18.54 11.66 -5.11
CA LEU A 75 18.16 11.83 -3.72
C LEU A 75 18.07 13.32 -3.32
N PRO A 76 16.87 13.82 -3.00
CA PRO A 76 16.66 15.23 -2.79
C PRO A 76 17.10 15.65 -1.39
N LYS A 77 17.80 16.77 -1.28
CA LYS A 77 18.10 17.45 -0.01
C LYS A 77 17.37 18.80 0.13
N GLY A 78 16.45 19.08 -0.77
CA GLY A 78 15.63 20.30 -0.82
C GLY A 78 14.27 20.06 -1.46
N LYS A 79 13.44 21.11 -1.55
CA LYS A 79 12.06 21.01 -2.08
C LYS A 79 11.99 20.34 -3.45
N ILE A 80 11.16 19.32 -3.56
CA ILE A 80 10.95 18.55 -4.78
C ILE A 80 9.98 19.28 -5.71
N LYS A 81 10.38 19.40 -6.98
CA LYS A 81 9.49 19.80 -8.07
C LYS A 81 9.46 18.67 -9.10
N ILE A 82 8.28 18.14 -9.37
CA ILE A 82 8.08 17.15 -10.43
C ILE A 82 7.90 17.94 -11.74
N SER A 83 9.01 18.16 -12.44
CA SER A 83 9.05 18.92 -13.72
C SER A 83 8.94 18.03 -14.93
N ASP A 84 9.38 16.77 -14.81
CA ASP A 84 9.40 15.78 -15.90
C ASP A 84 8.76 14.48 -15.38
N PRO A 85 7.43 14.38 -15.33
CA PRO A 85 6.75 13.20 -14.88
C PRO A 85 6.87 12.06 -15.89
N ILE A 86 6.92 10.82 -15.41
CA ILE A 86 6.81 9.65 -16.25
C ILE A 86 5.44 9.67 -16.91
N ASP A 87 5.42 9.60 -18.24
CA ASP A 87 4.18 9.47 -18.98
C ASP A 87 3.68 8.03 -18.93
N VAL A 88 2.50 7.84 -18.33
CA VAL A 88 1.81 6.55 -18.23
C VAL A 88 0.48 6.55 -18.99
N SER A 89 0.21 7.56 -19.81
CA SER A 89 -1.06 7.74 -20.52
C SER A 89 -1.35 6.62 -21.52
N ASP A 90 -0.31 6.01 -22.06
CA ASP A 90 -0.43 4.93 -23.06
C ASP A 90 -0.49 3.53 -22.42
N ILE A 91 -0.34 3.43 -21.11
CA ILE A 91 -0.50 2.14 -20.40
C ILE A 91 -1.98 1.82 -20.34
N LYS A 92 -2.42 0.88 -21.17
CA LYS A 92 -3.80 0.39 -21.21
C LYS A 92 -3.82 -1.12 -21.11
N VAL A 93 -4.76 -1.65 -20.35
CA VAL A 93 -4.97 -3.09 -20.17
C VAL A 93 -6.43 -3.39 -20.49
N TRP A 94 -6.67 -4.43 -21.29
CA TRP A 94 -8.01 -5.00 -21.43
C TRP A 94 -8.27 -5.89 -20.23
N VAL A 95 -9.42 -5.66 -19.59
CA VAL A 95 -9.86 -6.45 -18.44
C VAL A 95 -11.25 -6.98 -18.75
N ASP A 96 -11.44 -8.31 -18.64
CA ASP A 96 -12.76 -8.90 -18.51
C ASP A 96 -13.11 -8.93 -17.01
N PRO A 97 -14.10 -8.15 -16.55
CA PRO A 97 -14.43 -8.09 -15.14
C PRO A 97 -14.84 -9.44 -14.54
N ARG A 98 -15.44 -10.34 -15.33
CA ARG A 98 -15.87 -11.65 -14.82
C ARG A 98 -14.70 -12.58 -14.58
N GLU A 99 -13.73 -12.59 -15.50
CA GLU A 99 -12.49 -13.35 -15.33
C GLU A 99 -11.65 -12.77 -14.19
N GLU A 100 -11.56 -11.43 -14.09
CA GLU A 100 -10.87 -10.74 -13.01
C GLU A 100 -11.50 -11.06 -11.65
N TRP A 101 -12.85 -11.06 -11.54
CA TRP A 101 -13.52 -11.36 -10.28
C TRP A 101 -13.30 -12.78 -9.81
N GLN A 102 -13.31 -13.74 -10.74
CA GLN A 102 -12.94 -15.12 -10.41
C GLN A 102 -11.51 -15.20 -9.90
N GLN A 103 -10.57 -14.55 -10.58
CA GLN A 103 -9.18 -14.51 -10.14
C GLN A 103 -9.02 -13.86 -8.75
N ILE A 104 -9.70 -12.74 -8.50
CA ILE A 104 -9.66 -12.05 -7.20
C ILE A 104 -10.21 -12.95 -6.10
N TYR A 105 -11.29 -13.66 -6.34
CA TYR A 105 -11.86 -14.63 -5.41
C TYR A 105 -10.86 -15.75 -5.10
N ASP A 106 -10.29 -16.37 -6.14
CA ASP A 106 -9.28 -17.43 -6.02
C ASP A 106 -8.05 -16.99 -5.22
N GLU A 107 -7.53 -15.79 -5.51
CA GLU A 107 -6.39 -15.23 -4.80
C GLU A 107 -6.73 -14.89 -3.33
N SER A 108 -7.94 -14.40 -3.06
CA SER A 108 -8.38 -14.14 -1.68
C SER A 108 -8.41 -15.43 -0.86
N TRP A 109 -8.93 -16.52 -1.45
CA TRP A 109 -8.93 -17.83 -0.81
C TRP A 109 -7.51 -18.35 -0.58
N ARG A 110 -6.61 -18.26 -1.60
CA ARG A 110 -5.21 -18.69 -1.49
C ARG A 110 -4.45 -17.91 -0.43
N GLN A 111 -4.63 -16.58 -0.37
CA GLN A 111 -3.97 -15.75 0.64
C GLN A 111 -4.37 -16.16 2.07
N MET A 112 -5.65 -16.44 2.32
CA MET A 112 -6.06 -16.95 3.62
C MET A 112 -5.44 -18.33 3.89
N ARG A 113 -5.49 -19.27 2.95
CA ARG A 113 -4.87 -20.59 3.08
C ARG A 113 -3.38 -20.51 3.44
N ASP A 114 -2.63 -19.63 2.76
CA ASP A 114 -1.18 -19.63 2.82
C ASP A 114 -0.62 -18.75 3.96
N PHE A 115 -1.37 -17.76 4.40
CA PHE A 115 -0.91 -16.75 5.36
C PHE A 115 -1.75 -16.62 6.63
N PHE A 116 -2.83 -17.38 6.78
CA PHE A 116 -3.58 -17.37 8.03
C PHE A 116 -2.72 -17.90 9.17
N TYR A 117 -2.78 -17.28 10.33
CA TYR A 117 -1.88 -17.56 11.45
C TYR A 117 -2.05 -18.95 12.07
N ASP A 118 -3.26 -19.56 11.97
CA ASP A 118 -3.54 -20.92 12.41
C ASP A 118 -3.53 -21.88 11.21
N PRO A 119 -2.53 -22.78 11.09
CA PRO A 119 -2.47 -23.73 9.99
C PRO A 119 -3.68 -24.68 9.89
N ASN A 120 -4.42 -24.85 11.00
CA ASN A 120 -5.65 -25.65 11.04
C ASN A 120 -6.91 -24.84 10.70
N MET A 121 -6.78 -23.59 10.25
CA MET A 121 -7.87 -22.72 9.84
C MET A 121 -9.02 -22.65 10.87
N HIS A 122 -8.70 -22.64 12.16
CA HIS A 122 -9.65 -22.76 13.28
C HIS A 122 -10.56 -24.03 13.21
N GLY A 123 -10.08 -25.08 12.56
CA GLY A 123 -10.85 -26.31 12.36
C GLY A 123 -11.84 -26.26 11.21
N VAL A 124 -11.82 -25.23 10.39
CA VAL A 124 -12.66 -25.07 9.20
C VAL A 124 -12.02 -25.81 8.02
N ASP A 125 -12.81 -26.62 7.31
CA ASP A 125 -12.38 -27.16 6.01
C ASP A 125 -12.39 -26.06 4.96
N TRP A 126 -11.19 -25.47 4.72
CA TRP A 126 -11.04 -24.30 3.87
C TRP A 126 -11.33 -24.60 2.39
N ASP A 127 -11.09 -25.84 1.93
CA ASP A 127 -11.46 -26.29 0.58
C ASP A 127 -12.99 -26.39 0.41
N ASP A 128 -13.71 -26.80 1.44
CA ASP A 128 -15.17 -26.82 1.39
C ASP A 128 -15.76 -25.42 1.45
N ILE A 129 -15.13 -24.48 2.15
CA ILE A 129 -15.52 -23.07 2.10
C ILE A 129 -15.34 -22.50 0.70
N TYR A 130 -14.24 -22.80 0.00
CA TYR A 130 -14.10 -22.41 -1.41
C TYR A 130 -15.28 -22.89 -2.26
N LYS A 131 -15.60 -24.17 -2.18
CA LYS A 131 -16.72 -24.80 -2.95
C LYS A 131 -18.08 -24.19 -2.59
N LYS A 132 -18.26 -23.77 -1.34
CA LYS A 132 -19.50 -23.14 -0.87
C LYS A 132 -19.76 -21.79 -1.55
N TYR A 133 -18.74 -20.94 -1.66
CA TYR A 133 -18.88 -19.56 -2.14
C TYR A 133 -18.55 -19.38 -3.62
N ASN A 134 -17.69 -20.20 -4.22
CA ASN A 134 -17.33 -20.12 -5.64
C ASN A 134 -18.52 -20.09 -6.60
N PRO A 135 -19.62 -20.87 -6.40
CA PRO A 135 -20.78 -20.82 -7.28
C PRO A 135 -21.51 -19.47 -7.31
N LEU A 136 -21.23 -18.55 -6.40
CA LEU A 136 -21.82 -17.21 -6.36
C LEU A 136 -21.08 -16.24 -7.30
N ILE A 137 -19.81 -16.51 -7.62
CA ILE A 137 -18.96 -15.58 -8.39
C ILE A 137 -19.52 -15.26 -9.78
N PRO A 138 -20.08 -16.22 -10.56
CA PRO A 138 -20.70 -15.91 -11.85
C PRO A 138 -21.89 -14.94 -11.78
N TYR A 139 -22.49 -14.75 -10.61
CA TYR A 139 -23.63 -13.86 -10.38
C TYR A 139 -23.23 -12.49 -9.83
N VAL A 140 -21.96 -12.29 -9.52
CA VAL A 140 -21.42 -10.99 -9.10
C VAL A 140 -21.57 -10.00 -10.26
N ASN A 141 -22.08 -8.79 -9.98
CA ASN A 141 -22.28 -7.74 -10.98
C ASN A 141 -21.51 -6.45 -10.67
N SER A 142 -20.92 -6.36 -9.50
CA SER A 142 -20.14 -5.19 -9.08
C SER A 142 -18.97 -5.58 -8.18
N ARG A 143 -17.99 -4.71 -8.09
CA ARG A 143 -16.87 -4.89 -7.15
C ARG A 143 -17.36 -4.96 -5.69
N TYR A 144 -18.44 -4.28 -5.38
CA TYR A 144 -19.07 -4.31 -4.06
C TYR A 144 -19.63 -5.70 -3.74
N ASP A 145 -20.35 -6.32 -4.68
CA ASP A 145 -20.88 -7.67 -4.51
C ASP A 145 -19.76 -8.69 -4.32
N LEU A 146 -18.66 -8.55 -5.09
CA LEU A 146 -17.49 -9.40 -4.94
C LEU A 146 -16.88 -9.27 -3.54
N SER A 147 -16.68 -8.03 -3.06
CA SER A 147 -16.15 -7.78 -1.73
C SER A 147 -17.05 -8.36 -0.64
N TYR A 148 -18.37 -8.32 -0.84
CA TYR A 148 -19.34 -8.93 0.07
C TYR A 148 -19.16 -10.45 0.13
N VAL A 149 -19.14 -11.14 -1.03
CA VAL A 149 -18.95 -12.60 -1.08
C VAL A 149 -17.63 -13.04 -0.48
N ILE A 150 -16.53 -12.30 -0.75
CA ILE A 150 -15.22 -12.58 -0.15
C ILE A 150 -15.28 -12.35 1.38
N GLY A 151 -15.98 -11.32 1.83
CA GLY A 151 -16.16 -11.04 3.25
C GLY A 151 -16.89 -12.16 3.99
N GLU A 152 -17.95 -12.70 3.39
CA GLU A 152 -18.69 -13.86 3.92
C GLU A 152 -17.78 -15.12 3.97
N MET A 153 -17.00 -15.37 2.90
CA MET A 153 -16.03 -16.47 2.86
C MET A 153 -15.00 -16.36 4.00
N ILE A 154 -14.40 -15.20 4.18
CA ILE A 154 -13.40 -14.96 5.24
C ILE A 154 -14.05 -15.02 6.63
N GLY A 155 -15.30 -14.61 6.74
CA GLY A 155 -16.07 -14.66 7.98
C GLY A 155 -16.22 -16.07 8.57
N GLU A 156 -16.15 -17.12 7.75
CA GLU A 156 -16.19 -18.52 8.20
C GLU A 156 -15.01 -18.90 9.12
N LEU A 157 -13.89 -18.16 9.03
CA LEU A 157 -12.75 -18.36 9.92
C LEU A 157 -13.01 -17.87 11.35
N ASN A 158 -14.13 -17.17 11.59
CA ASN A 158 -14.52 -16.64 12.90
C ASN A 158 -13.38 -15.91 13.61
N VAL A 159 -12.70 -15.03 12.90
CA VAL A 159 -11.59 -14.22 13.39
C VAL A 159 -11.91 -12.73 13.33
N GLY A 160 -11.60 -12.00 14.39
CA GLY A 160 -11.71 -10.54 14.42
C GLY A 160 -10.62 -9.86 13.59
N HIS A 161 -10.89 -8.62 13.13
CA HIS A 161 -9.94 -7.79 12.37
C HIS A 161 -9.51 -8.36 10.99
N ALA A 162 -10.35 -9.19 10.37
CA ALA A 162 -10.23 -9.57 8.97
C ALA A 162 -11.19 -8.72 8.14
N TYR A 163 -10.67 -7.97 7.17
CA TYR A 163 -11.45 -7.03 6.37
C TYR A 163 -11.17 -7.21 4.88
N VAL A 164 -12.19 -6.96 4.08
CA VAL A 164 -12.08 -6.90 2.61
C VAL A 164 -12.29 -5.45 2.19
N SER A 165 -11.35 -4.93 1.41
CA SER A 165 -11.45 -3.61 0.81
C SER A 165 -11.02 -3.68 -0.66
N GLY A 166 -11.65 -2.90 -1.54
CA GLY A 166 -11.31 -2.83 -2.94
C GLY A 166 -11.99 -1.68 -3.65
#